data_8f32f4ac2fc86a85c3334537f474f7e7
#
_entry.id   8f32f4ac2fc86a85c3334537f474f7e7
#
_cell.length_a   1.000
_cell.length_b   1.000
_cell.length_c   1.000
_cell.angle_alpha   90.00
_cell.angle_beta   90.00
_cell.angle_gamma   90.00
#
_symmetry.space_group_name_H-M   'P 1'
#
loop_
_entity.id
_entity.type
_entity.pdbx_description
1 polymer ?
#
loop_
_entity_poly.entity_id
_entity_poly.type
_entity_poly.pdbx_seq_one_letter_code
_entity_poly.pdbx_strand_id
1 'polypeptide(L)'
;MIEYIKLFWEGAPEGEPTVILYEVDTENERLALRSIDIFADGHTRNIPDLYDGAIEITPIPTVEELNAHVWGEEFRACVIEKAEFEAIWESRTYNGELKGTGEIG
;
A
#
# COMPACT_ATOMS: atom_id res chain seq x y z
N MET A 1 -6.79 16.53 0.76
CA MET A 1 -6.58 15.78 -0.48
C MET A 1 -6.28 14.33 -0.16
N ILE A 2 -6.78 13.43 -0.96
CA ILE A 2 -6.55 11.99 -0.74
C ILE A 2 -5.55 11.49 -1.79
N GLU A 3 -4.54 10.78 -1.32
CA GLU A 3 -3.53 10.21 -2.19
C GLU A 3 -3.61 8.70 -2.09
N TYR A 4 -3.47 8.00 -3.21
CA TYR A 4 -3.51 6.55 -3.24
C TYR A 4 -2.12 6.03 -3.58
N ILE A 5 -1.59 5.14 -2.75
CA ILE A 5 -0.20 4.65 -2.86
C ILE A 5 -0.21 3.14 -2.94
N LYS A 6 0.60 2.62 -3.86
CA LYS A 6 0.86 1.18 -3.96
C LYS A 6 2.28 0.95 -3.44
N LEU A 7 2.38 0.15 -2.39
CA LEU A 7 3.65 -0.20 -1.78
C LEU A 7 3.99 -1.65 -2.10
N PHE A 8 5.18 -1.87 -2.63
CA PHE A 8 5.69 -3.23 -2.89
C PHE A 8 6.66 -3.60 -1.77
N TRP A 9 6.47 -4.77 -1.19
CA TRP A 9 7.34 -5.28 -0.13
C TRP A 9 8.08 -6.50 -0.68
N GLU A 10 9.34 -6.27 -1.13
CA GLU A 10 10.15 -7.33 -1.69
C GLU A 10 10.65 -8.24 -0.58
N GLY A 11 10.50 -9.54 -0.74
CA GLY A 11 10.94 -10.47 0.28
C GLY A 11 10.03 -10.54 1.49
N ALA A 12 8.77 -10.14 1.37
CA ALA A 12 7.85 -10.23 2.49
C ALA A 12 7.81 -11.65 3.04
N PRO A 13 7.81 -11.81 4.39
CA PRO A 13 7.74 -13.15 4.98
C PRO A 13 6.47 -13.88 4.59
N GLU A 14 6.50 -15.20 4.71
CA GLU A 14 5.33 -16.00 4.40
C GLU A 14 4.16 -15.57 5.30
N GLY A 15 2.99 -15.41 4.73
CA GLY A 15 1.82 -14.96 5.48
C GLY A 15 1.63 -13.46 5.51
N GLU A 16 2.63 -12.68 5.03
CA GLU A 16 2.53 -11.24 4.98
C GLU A 16 2.23 -10.76 3.56
N PRO A 17 1.59 -9.60 3.40
CA PRO A 17 1.28 -9.10 2.06
C PRO A 17 2.54 -8.67 1.32
N THR A 18 2.59 -8.92 0.02
CA THR A 18 3.69 -8.49 -0.82
C THR A 18 3.40 -7.15 -1.50
N VAL A 19 2.14 -6.74 -1.55
CA VAL A 19 1.74 -5.41 -2.03
C VAL A 19 0.70 -4.87 -1.07
N ILE A 20 0.79 -3.59 -0.74
CA ILE A 20 -0.19 -2.94 0.13
C ILE A 20 -0.63 -1.66 -0.54
N LEU A 21 -1.94 -1.47 -0.66
CA LEU A 21 -2.48 -0.21 -1.18
C LEU A 21 -2.97 0.62 -0.01
N TYR A 22 -2.67 1.92 -0.01
CA TYR A 22 -3.11 2.84 1.02
C TYR A 22 -3.93 3.97 0.43
N GLU A 23 -5.01 4.33 1.14
CA GLU A 23 -5.76 5.55 0.86
C GLU A 23 -5.34 6.53 1.95
N VAL A 24 -4.60 7.57 1.59
CA VAL A 24 -3.94 8.45 2.56
C VAL A 24 -4.57 9.84 2.56
N ASP A 25 -4.93 10.33 3.74
CA ASP A 25 -5.42 11.71 3.87
C ASP A 25 -4.21 12.61 4.12
N THR A 26 -3.77 13.32 3.08
CA THR A 26 -2.55 14.11 3.16
C THR A 26 -2.69 15.33 4.06
N GLU A 27 -3.92 15.75 4.37
CA GLU A 27 -4.14 16.91 5.21
C GLU A 27 -4.39 16.53 6.67
N ASN A 28 -4.42 15.24 6.98
CA ASN A 28 -4.62 14.76 8.34
C ASN A 28 -3.41 13.90 8.71
N GLU A 29 -2.25 14.55 8.75
CA GLU A 29 -0.98 13.92 9.16
C GLU A 29 -0.60 12.70 8.33
N ARG A 30 -1.07 12.62 7.10
CA ARG A 30 -0.82 11.51 6.17
C ARG A 30 -1.25 10.16 6.77
N LEU A 31 -2.37 10.15 7.48
CA LEU A 31 -2.90 8.90 8.01
C LEU A 31 -3.67 8.14 6.95
N ALA A 32 -3.53 6.84 6.95
CA ALA A 32 -4.28 6.01 6.01
C ALA A 32 -5.71 5.84 6.49
N LEU A 33 -6.65 5.99 5.58
CA LEU A 33 -8.07 5.78 5.88
C LEU A 33 -8.44 4.32 5.67
N ARG A 34 -8.03 3.76 4.54
CA ARG A 34 -8.27 2.36 4.20
C ARG A 34 -6.99 1.75 3.63
N SER A 35 -6.85 0.45 3.70
CA SER A 35 -5.77 -0.22 3.00
C SER A 35 -6.26 -1.54 2.41
N ILE A 36 -5.49 -2.05 1.45
CA ILE A 36 -5.76 -3.35 0.85
C ILE A 36 -4.46 -4.12 0.90
N ASP A 37 -4.46 -5.28 1.59
CA ASP A 37 -3.30 -6.16 1.58
C ASP A 37 -3.46 -7.13 0.43
N ILE A 38 -2.40 -7.30 -0.37
CA ILE A 38 -2.39 -8.19 -1.52
C ILE A 38 -1.25 -9.19 -1.31
N PHE A 39 -1.59 -10.47 -1.33
CA PHE A 39 -0.65 -11.52 -0.98
C PHE A 39 -0.01 -12.15 -2.22
N ALA A 40 1.03 -12.93 -2.02
CA ALA A 40 1.82 -13.47 -3.13
C ALA A 40 1.00 -14.35 -4.08
N ASP A 41 -0.08 -14.95 -3.60
CA ASP A 41 -0.95 -15.75 -4.45
C ASP A 41 -2.02 -14.91 -5.15
N GLY A 42 -2.01 -13.61 -4.94
CA GLY A 42 -2.94 -12.68 -5.58
C GLY A 42 -4.22 -12.42 -4.80
N HIS A 43 -4.47 -13.12 -3.70
CA HIS A 43 -5.69 -12.82 -2.94
C HIS A 43 -5.56 -11.50 -2.19
N THR A 44 -6.68 -10.87 -1.88
CA THR A 44 -6.69 -9.55 -1.26
C THR A 44 -7.44 -9.56 0.06
N ARG A 45 -7.07 -8.62 0.93
CA ARG A 45 -7.78 -8.41 2.19
C ARG A 45 -8.03 -6.93 2.36
N ASN A 46 -9.29 -6.53 2.38
CA ASN A 46 -9.68 -5.13 2.56
C ASN A 46 -9.69 -4.77 4.04
N ILE A 47 -9.09 -3.64 4.37
CA ILE A 47 -9.07 -3.13 5.73
C ILE A 47 -9.76 -1.78 5.73
N PRO A 48 -11.02 -1.71 6.20
CA PRO A 48 -11.81 -0.48 6.12
C PRO A 48 -11.41 0.59 7.13
N ASP A 49 -10.77 0.18 8.21
CA ASP A 49 -10.29 1.13 9.22
C ASP A 49 -8.94 0.62 9.69
N LEU A 50 -7.89 1.20 9.12
CA LEU A 50 -6.54 0.72 9.37
C LEU A 50 -6.12 0.82 10.83
N TYR A 51 -6.69 1.80 11.55
CA TYR A 51 -6.25 2.04 12.93
C TYR A 51 -7.22 1.49 13.97
N ASP A 52 -8.26 0.76 13.54
CA ASP A 52 -9.20 0.18 14.49
C ASP A 52 -8.46 -0.80 15.41
N GLY A 53 -8.48 -0.53 16.69
CA GLY A 53 -7.77 -1.34 17.67
C GLY A 53 -6.27 -1.13 17.71
N ALA A 54 -5.73 -0.19 16.93
CA ALA A 54 -4.29 0.04 16.92
C ALA A 54 -3.84 0.77 18.17
N ILE A 55 -2.68 0.37 18.69
CA ILE A 55 -2.09 1.04 19.83
C ILE A 55 -1.33 2.27 19.38
N GLU A 56 -0.73 2.22 18.19
CA GLU A 56 0.01 3.32 17.62
C GLU A 56 -0.51 3.64 16.24
N ILE A 57 -0.51 4.92 15.89
CA ILE A 57 -0.91 5.38 14.57
C ILE A 57 0.35 5.91 13.90
N THR A 58 0.69 5.33 12.75
CA THR A 58 1.89 5.70 12.01
C THR A 58 1.50 6.37 10.71
N PRO A 59 1.93 7.61 10.48
CA PRO A 59 1.69 8.27 9.20
C PRO A 59 2.35 7.51 8.05
N ILE A 60 1.74 7.56 6.87
CA ILE A 60 2.29 6.90 5.70
C ILE A 60 3.26 7.86 5.01
N PRO A 61 4.52 7.48 4.78
CA PRO A 61 5.47 8.35 4.12
C PRO A 61 5.05 8.65 2.67
N THR A 62 5.67 9.65 2.07
CA THR A 62 5.42 9.93 0.66
C THR A 62 6.07 8.84 -0.19
N VAL A 63 5.65 8.76 -1.46
CA VAL A 63 6.25 7.82 -2.40
C VAL A 63 7.76 8.10 -2.52
N GLU A 64 8.15 9.37 -2.52
CA GLU A 64 9.57 9.72 -2.59
C GLU A 64 10.33 9.20 -1.38
N GLU A 65 9.77 9.37 -0.20
CA GLU A 65 10.41 8.88 1.03
C GLU A 65 10.48 7.35 1.06
N LEU A 66 9.42 6.69 0.62
CA LEU A 66 9.41 5.23 0.59
C LEU A 66 10.47 4.70 -0.37
N ASN A 67 10.61 5.33 -1.55
CA ASN A 67 11.63 4.94 -2.52
C ASN A 67 13.03 5.36 -2.10
N ALA A 68 13.14 6.28 -1.14
CA ALA A 68 14.42 6.65 -0.56
C ALA A 68 14.75 5.77 0.65
N HIS A 69 13.99 4.70 0.83
CA HIS A 69 14.25 3.65 1.83
C HIS A 69 14.02 4.08 3.29
N VAL A 70 13.06 5.01 3.51
CA VAL A 70 12.77 5.44 4.87
C VAL A 70 12.24 4.27 5.74
N TRP A 71 11.59 3.29 5.12
CA TRP A 71 11.16 2.06 5.82
C TRP A 71 12.05 0.86 5.53
N GLY A 72 13.01 0.98 4.62
CA GLY A 72 13.94 -0.09 4.30
C GLY A 72 14.11 -0.27 2.80
N GLU A 73 15.19 -0.95 2.43
CA GLU A 73 15.51 -1.17 1.02
C GLU A 73 14.57 -2.15 0.34
N GLU A 74 13.81 -2.90 1.12
CA GLU A 74 12.88 -3.89 0.58
C GLU A 74 11.58 -3.24 0.07
N PHE A 75 11.40 -1.95 0.27
CA PHE A 75 10.16 -1.28 -0.12
C PHE A 75 10.34 -0.40 -1.34
N ARG A 76 9.35 -0.43 -2.23
CA ARG A 76 9.22 0.46 -3.39
C ARG A 76 7.78 0.92 -3.43
N ALA A 77 7.53 2.11 -3.96
CA ALA A 77 6.16 2.64 -3.98
C ALA A 77 5.90 3.45 -5.24
N CYS A 78 4.63 3.56 -5.59
CA CYS A 78 4.18 4.45 -6.65
C CYS A 78 2.80 4.99 -6.30
N VAL A 79 2.44 6.11 -6.91
CA VAL A 79 1.09 6.66 -6.78
C VAL A 79 0.19 5.94 -7.76
N ILE A 80 -1.04 5.64 -7.35
CA ILE A 80 -2.04 5.05 -8.24
C ILE A 80 -3.26 5.97 -8.26
N GLU A 81 -4.16 5.71 -9.19
CA GLU A 81 -5.39 6.47 -9.30
C GLU A 81 -6.44 5.95 -8.32
N LYS A 82 -7.34 6.83 -7.91
CA LYS A 82 -8.46 6.43 -7.06
C LYS A 82 -9.25 5.28 -7.71
N ALA A 83 -9.45 5.36 -9.03
CA ALA A 83 -10.20 4.34 -9.74
C ALA A 83 -9.58 2.95 -9.60
N GLU A 84 -8.26 2.87 -9.61
CA GLU A 84 -7.56 1.60 -9.44
C GLU A 84 -7.80 1.05 -8.03
N PHE A 85 -7.67 1.89 -7.01
CA PHE A 85 -7.91 1.47 -5.63
C PHE A 85 -9.36 0.98 -5.46
N GLU A 86 -10.33 1.76 -5.93
CA GLU A 86 -11.74 1.42 -5.75
C GLU A 86 -12.11 0.14 -6.52
N ALA A 87 -11.55 -0.05 -7.71
CA ALA A 87 -11.83 -1.26 -8.48
C ALA A 87 -11.35 -2.51 -7.74
N ILE A 88 -10.17 -2.45 -7.13
CA ILE A 88 -9.64 -3.58 -6.37
C ILE A 88 -10.45 -3.77 -5.08
N TRP A 89 -10.80 -2.68 -4.42
CA TRP A 89 -11.61 -2.73 -3.21
C TRP A 89 -12.95 -3.43 -3.45
N GLU A 90 -13.62 -3.07 -4.55
CA GLU A 90 -14.94 -3.62 -4.86
C GLU A 90 -14.89 -5.04 -5.40
N SER A 91 -13.94 -5.33 -6.27
CA SER A 91 -13.84 -6.65 -6.89
C SER A 91 -13.14 -7.67 -6.01
N ARG A 92 -12.35 -7.20 -5.07
CA ARG A 92 -11.48 -8.04 -4.23
C ARG A 92 -10.57 -8.91 -5.08
N THR A 93 -10.13 -8.36 -6.22
CA THR A 93 -9.26 -9.03 -7.15
C THR A 93 -8.15 -8.09 -7.56
N TYR A 94 -6.92 -8.59 -7.58
CA TYR A 94 -5.76 -7.82 -7.99
C TYR A 94 -5.05 -8.54 -9.13
N ASN A 95 -4.94 -7.87 -10.27
CA ASN A 95 -4.29 -8.43 -11.46
C ASN A 95 -3.00 -7.67 -11.81
N GLY A 96 -2.54 -6.80 -10.96
CA GLY A 96 -1.33 -6.03 -11.22
C GLY A 96 -0.06 -6.78 -10.85
N GLU A 97 1.05 -6.07 -10.86
CA GLU A 97 2.33 -6.65 -10.53
C GLU A 97 2.43 -6.92 -9.03
N LEU A 98 3.08 -8.02 -8.69
CA LEU A 98 3.32 -8.38 -7.29
C LEU A 98 4.73 -8.02 -6.84
N LYS A 99 5.57 -7.50 -7.74
CA LYS A 99 6.92 -7.06 -7.41
C LYS A 99 7.14 -5.67 -7.95
N GLY A 100 7.73 -4.81 -7.15
CA GLY A 100 8.15 -3.52 -7.61
C GLY A 100 9.43 -3.70 -8.38
N THR A 101 9.39 -3.44 -9.68
CA THR A 101 10.56 -3.66 -10.51
C THR A 101 11.28 -2.36 -10.71
N GLY A 102 11.70 -1.76 -9.72
CA GLY A 102 12.27 -0.43 -9.78
C GLY A 102 13.16 -0.11 -10.94
N GLU A 103 13.66 -1.15 -11.59
CA GLU A 103 14.50 -0.93 -12.75
C GLU A 103 13.72 -0.47 -13.94
N ILE A 104 12.45 -0.46 -13.88
CA ILE A 104 11.72 0.05 -14.98
C ILE A 104 11.93 1.49 -15.08
N GLY A 105 12.70 1.69 -14.66
CA GLY A 105 13.00 3.11 -14.91
C GLY A 105 12.51 2.79 -15.73
#